data_37349da5c485d66f953868a7a8fa1f37
#
_entry.id   37349da5c485d66f953868a7a8fa1f37
#
_cell.length_a   1.000
_cell.length_b   1.000
_cell.length_c   1.000
_cell.angle_alpha   90.00
_cell.angle_beta   90.00
_cell.angle_gamma   90.00
#
_symmetry.space_group_name_H-M   'P 1'
#
loop_
_entity.id
_entity.type
_entity.pdbx_description
1 polymer ?
#
loop_
_entity_poly.entity_id
_entity_poly.type
_entity_poly.pdbx_seq_one_letter_code
_entity_poly.pdbx_strand_id
1 'polypeptide(L)'
;VALVEYFGALGGLLTNGYVTNCEAGVAISGDKILIKGVFDKLVTRMVEKGGAIRGYDLIRSNKYYPFDTSRCENDLQITPWDPEAFKLSADELMAEHGVKVYFYTQFTEILKEGNKVVGGVIENRSGRQVILAKRVVDCTGAAAVAQMAGAECCGVGRKGSMTLMFRVGNVKNVVPSYKPNVKEIPYGAVNFFPLIREGDFRVEMTRYIGSENSAEDYTKGTIECRRQCQEVLQYLKEHWIGFEDAYIIDTAPTLGSLAQPALVGEKKMTQEMILKREMPDDRIAITAYGIDLHSPEMGGQNFLYYLTPGEYYGVPFGVVVPKSPVENLLVGGKCVSTERDAFSSVCCSAISMATGEAAGTACAISIREGVNARDVDIGMLQQALVKNGVLLDPEPAPSVEKYYV
;
A
#
# COMPACT_ATOMS: atom_id res chain seq x y z
N VAL A 1 -8.09 20.85 6.56
CA VAL A 1 -7.29 19.66 6.84
C VAL A 1 -5.84 19.97 6.53
N ALA A 2 -4.89 19.44 7.35
CA ALA A 2 -3.46 19.49 7.08
C ALA A 2 -2.95 18.05 6.86
N LEU A 3 -2.07 17.86 5.88
CA LEU A 3 -1.37 16.62 5.60
C LEU A 3 0.13 16.89 5.71
N VAL A 4 0.82 16.11 6.55
CA VAL A 4 2.26 16.20 6.77
C VAL A 4 2.92 14.99 6.11
N GLU A 5 3.85 15.23 5.20
CA GLU A 5 4.55 14.20 4.44
C GLU A 5 6.07 14.39 4.52
N TYR A 6 6.76 13.33 4.89
CA TYR A 6 8.22 13.32 5.02
C TYR A 6 8.94 13.46 3.67
N PHE A 7 8.40 12.86 2.63
CA PHE A 7 8.92 12.94 1.28
C PHE A 7 8.41 14.18 0.52
N GLY A 8 8.93 14.38 -0.68
CA GLY A 8 8.46 15.42 -1.60
C GLY A 8 7.29 14.98 -2.49
N ALA A 9 6.62 13.89 -2.18
CA ALA A 9 5.48 13.38 -2.94
C ALA A 9 4.57 12.53 -2.07
N LEU A 10 3.26 12.60 -2.30
CA LEU A 10 2.27 11.72 -1.70
C LEU A 10 2.36 10.30 -2.26
N GLY A 11 1.79 9.33 -1.53
CA GLY A 11 1.66 7.93 -1.96
C GLY A 11 2.57 6.96 -1.22
N GLY A 12 3.51 7.44 -0.40
CA GLY A 12 4.39 6.56 0.37
C GLY A 12 5.14 5.57 -0.52
N LEU A 13 4.98 4.26 -0.28
CA LEU A 13 5.65 3.23 -1.09
C LEU A 13 5.12 3.15 -2.53
N LEU A 14 3.90 3.62 -2.81
CA LEU A 14 3.31 3.59 -4.15
C LEU A 14 4.04 4.52 -5.13
N THR A 15 4.69 5.55 -4.63
CA THR A 15 5.46 6.54 -5.39
C THR A 15 6.93 6.52 -5.04
N ASN A 16 7.27 6.64 -3.74
CA ASN A 16 8.65 6.73 -3.29
C ASN A 16 9.33 5.36 -3.14
N GLY A 17 8.56 4.26 -3.01
CA GLY A 17 9.08 2.89 -2.97
C GLY A 17 8.96 2.14 -4.28
N TYR A 18 8.36 2.73 -5.32
CA TYR A 18 8.09 2.13 -6.63
C TYR A 18 7.21 0.87 -6.58
N VAL A 19 6.32 0.75 -5.60
CA VAL A 19 5.21 -0.22 -5.66
C VAL A 19 4.17 0.32 -6.64
N THR A 20 4.46 0.18 -7.94
CA THR A 20 3.76 0.86 -9.04
C THR A 20 2.61 0.06 -9.62
N ASN A 21 2.00 -0.78 -8.83
CA ASN A 21 0.83 -1.56 -9.23
C ASN A 21 -0.07 -1.85 -8.03
N CYS A 22 -1.35 -2.02 -8.29
CA CYS A 22 -2.28 -2.68 -7.39
C CYS A 22 -2.37 -4.14 -7.82
N GLU A 23 -2.04 -5.06 -6.92
CA GLU A 23 -2.02 -6.48 -7.21
C GLU A 23 -3.41 -7.07 -7.37
N ALA A 24 -3.46 -8.22 -8.05
CA ALA A 24 -4.67 -8.99 -8.28
C ALA A 24 -5.41 -9.33 -6.99
N GLY A 25 -6.73 -9.32 -7.04
CA GLY A 25 -7.59 -9.65 -5.91
C GLY A 25 -7.71 -8.57 -4.84
N VAL A 26 -6.90 -7.50 -4.87
CA VAL A 26 -7.04 -6.42 -3.89
C VAL A 26 -8.32 -5.62 -4.13
N ALA A 27 -8.54 -5.18 -5.34
CA ALA A 27 -9.65 -4.29 -5.69
C ALA A 27 -10.79 -4.96 -6.47
N ILE A 28 -10.58 -6.17 -6.97
CA ILE A 28 -11.54 -6.91 -7.80
C ILE A 28 -11.49 -8.40 -7.43
N SER A 29 -12.61 -9.10 -7.47
CA SER A 29 -12.69 -10.56 -7.34
C SER A 29 -13.63 -11.13 -8.39
N GLY A 30 -13.12 -11.96 -9.30
CA GLY A 30 -13.87 -12.40 -10.46
C GLY A 30 -14.30 -11.21 -11.30
N ASP A 31 -15.61 -11.02 -11.46
CA ASP A 31 -16.22 -9.87 -12.14
C ASP A 31 -16.70 -8.76 -11.19
N LYS A 32 -16.43 -8.90 -9.87
CA LYS A 32 -16.91 -7.96 -8.85
C LYS A 32 -15.84 -6.93 -8.48
N ILE A 33 -16.21 -5.66 -8.53
CA ILE A 33 -15.40 -4.58 -8.00
C ILE A 33 -15.54 -4.58 -6.48
N LEU A 34 -14.43 -4.51 -5.76
CA LEU A 34 -14.40 -4.54 -4.29
C LEU A 34 -13.98 -3.20 -3.69
N ILE A 35 -13.00 -2.52 -4.26
CA ILE A 35 -12.50 -1.25 -3.73
C ILE A 35 -12.70 -0.13 -4.74
N LYS A 36 -13.40 0.92 -4.27
CA LYS A 36 -13.63 2.18 -4.97
C LYS A 36 -13.19 3.37 -4.10
N GLY A 37 -13.98 4.41 -4.00
CA GLY A 37 -13.68 5.59 -3.19
C GLY A 37 -12.45 6.35 -3.70
N VAL A 38 -11.55 6.70 -2.80
CA VAL A 38 -10.32 7.47 -3.11
C VAL A 38 -9.40 6.71 -4.08
N PHE A 39 -9.28 5.39 -3.92
CA PHE A 39 -8.47 4.57 -4.83
C PHE A 39 -8.95 4.69 -6.28
N ASP A 40 -10.24 4.49 -6.52
CA ASP A 40 -10.80 4.55 -7.88
C ASP A 40 -10.71 5.96 -8.48
N LYS A 41 -10.90 7.00 -7.68
CA LYS A 41 -10.71 8.40 -8.10
C LYS A 41 -9.28 8.68 -8.57
N LEU A 42 -8.28 8.19 -7.84
CA LEU A 42 -6.86 8.33 -8.23
C LEU A 42 -6.55 7.54 -9.49
N VAL A 43 -6.98 6.28 -9.57
CA VAL A 43 -6.77 5.45 -10.76
C VAL A 43 -7.43 6.09 -11.99
N THR A 44 -8.66 6.59 -11.88
CA THR A 44 -9.36 7.28 -12.98
C THR A 44 -8.55 8.47 -13.50
N ARG A 45 -8.06 9.34 -12.61
CA ARG A 45 -7.22 10.48 -12.98
C ARG A 45 -5.92 10.08 -13.67
N MET A 46 -5.28 9.03 -13.16
CA MET A 46 -4.06 8.52 -13.80
C MET A 46 -4.33 7.94 -15.19
N VAL A 47 -5.44 7.22 -15.37
CA VAL A 47 -5.86 6.68 -16.68
C VAL A 47 -6.14 7.81 -17.67
N GLU A 48 -6.87 8.85 -17.27
CA GLU A 48 -7.15 10.04 -18.09
C GLU A 48 -5.87 10.76 -18.54
N LYS A 49 -4.80 10.68 -17.75
CA LYS A 49 -3.47 11.21 -18.07
C LYS A 49 -2.57 10.23 -18.84
N GLY A 50 -3.06 9.03 -19.16
CA GLY A 50 -2.26 7.97 -19.80
C GLY A 50 -1.20 7.38 -18.87
N GLY A 51 -1.30 7.60 -17.57
CA GLY A 51 -0.34 7.18 -16.55
C GLY A 51 -0.75 5.96 -15.73
N ALA A 52 -1.87 5.32 -16.06
CA ALA A 52 -2.28 4.03 -15.50
C ALA A 52 -3.09 3.24 -16.53
N ILE A 53 -3.13 1.93 -16.35
CA ILE A 53 -3.99 1.04 -17.13
C ILE A 53 -4.81 0.24 -16.13
N ARG A 54 -6.14 0.26 -16.25
CA ARG A 54 -6.97 -0.58 -15.40
C ARG A 54 -6.72 -2.05 -15.71
N GLY A 55 -6.66 -2.88 -14.68
CA GLY A 55 -6.37 -4.31 -14.84
C GLY A 55 -7.26 -5.01 -15.86
N TYR A 56 -8.53 -4.59 -15.95
CA TYR A 56 -9.47 -5.10 -16.94
C TYR A 56 -9.08 -4.78 -18.40
N ASP A 57 -8.57 -3.60 -18.67
CA ASP A 57 -8.12 -3.19 -20.00
C ASP A 57 -6.82 -3.91 -20.41
N LEU A 58 -6.01 -4.32 -19.44
CA LEU A 58 -4.84 -5.16 -19.67
C LEU A 58 -5.25 -6.54 -20.24
N ILE A 59 -6.29 -7.16 -19.69
CA ILE A 59 -6.83 -8.42 -20.17
C ILE A 59 -7.26 -8.30 -21.62
N ARG A 60 -8.01 -7.26 -21.96
CA ARG A 60 -8.52 -7.03 -23.31
C ARG A 60 -7.44 -6.71 -24.33
N SER A 61 -6.37 -6.02 -23.91
CA SER A 61 -5.34 -5.54 -24.85
C SER A 61 -4.37 -6.62 -25.31
N ASN A 62 -4.33 -7.78 -24.63
CA ASN A 62 -3.37 -8.87 -24.87
C ASN A 62 -1.89 -8.42 -24.95
N LYS A 63 -1.59 -7.21 -24.43
CA LYS A 63 -0.31 -6.53 -24.63
C LYS A 63 0.69 -6.71 -23.47
N TYR A 64 0.25 -7.24 -22.32
CA TYR A 64 0.97 -6.93 -21.09
C TYR A 64 1.37 -8.08 -20.18
N TYR A 65 1.29 -9.37 -20.56
CA TYR A 65 1.80 -10.38 -19.63
C TYR A 65 2.85 -11.32 -20.21
N PRO A 66 4.11 -11.13 -19.80
CA PRO A 66 5.17 -12.08 -20.02
C PRO A 66 5.34 -13.14 -18.93
N PHE A 67 4.53 -13.18 -17.88
CA PHE A 67 4.79 -14.03 -16.73
C PHE A 67 3.70 -15.05 -16.47
N ASP A 68 4.14 -16.31 -16.37
CA ASP A 68 3.45 -17.48 -15.84
C ASP A 68 1.91 -17.45 -15.93
N THR A 69 1.39 -17.89 -17.08
CA THR A 69 -0.04 -18.00 -17.33
C THR A 69 -0.78 -18.92 -16.31
N SER A 70 -0.08 -19.73 -15.52
CA SER A 70 -0.67 -20.49 -14.42
C SER A 70 -1.07 -19.61 -13.23
N ARG A 71 -0.52 -18.38 -13.14
CA ARG A 71 -0.97 -17.33 -12.21
C ARG A 71 -2.00 -16.39 -12.85
N CYS A 72 -2.13 -16.37 -14.17
CA CYS A 72 -2.84 -15.36 -14.95
C CYS A 72 -4.35 -15.31 -14.72
N GLU A 73 -5.01 -16.37 -14.29
CA GLU A 73 -6.44 -16.28 -13.99
C GLU A 73 -6.75 -15.34 -12.82
N ASN A 74 -5.79 -15.14 -11.89
CA ASN A 74 -5.91 -14.21 -10.78
C ASN A 74 -5.10 -12.91 -10.98
N ASP A 75 -4.03 -12.94 -11.80
CA ASP A 75 -3.16 -11.79 -12.07
C ASP A 75 -3.75 -10.80 -13.11
N LEU A 76 -4.86 -11.14 -13.72
CA LEU A 76 -5.55 -10.33 -14.73
C LEU A 76 -6.10 -8.98 -14.21
N GLN A 77 -5.93 -8.70 -12.93
CA GLN A 77 -6.54 -7.55 -12.25
C GLN A 77 -5.52 -6.54 -11.71
N ILE A 78 -4.26 -6.66 -12.14
CA ILE A 78 -3.24 -5.68 -11.77
C ILE A 78 -3.54 -4.36 -12.47
N THR A 79 -3.50 -3.28 -11.71
CA THR A 79 -3.55 -1.91 -12.21
C THR A 79 -2.16 -1.30 -12.09
N PRO A 80 -1.33 -1.32 -13.13
CA PRO A 80 -0.05 -0.64 -13.12
C PRO A 80 -0.23 0.87 -13.29
N TRP A 81 0.70 1.64 -12.73
CA TRP A 81 0.75 3.09 -12.91
C TRP A 81 2.17 3.64 -13.01
N ASP A 82 2.28 4.82 -13.62
CA ASP A 82 3.46 5.64 -13.57
C ASP A 82 3.47 6.40 -12.24
N PRO A 83 4.53 6.30 -11.42
CA PRO A 83 4.62 7.03 -10.16
C PRO A 83 4.50 8.55 -10.33
N GLU A 84 4.94 9.13 -11.44
CA GLU A 84 4.81 10.57 -11.70
C GLU A 84 3.34 10.97 -11.96
N ALA A 85 2.58 10.13 -12.67
CA ALA A 85 1.15 10.36 -12.85
C ALA A 85 0.38 10.24 -11.53
N PHE A 86 0.80 9.31 -10.65
CA PHE A 86 0.23 9.19 -9.32
C PHE A 86 0.50 10.45 -8.48
N LYS A 87 1.75 10.93 -8.41
CA LYS A 87 2.13 12.14 -7.67
C LYS A 87 1.28 13.33 -8.09
N LEU A 88 1.22 13.61 -9.40
CA LEU A 88 0.43 14.72 -9.93
C LEU A 88 -1.07 14.57 -9.62
N SER A 89 -1.63 13.37 -9.80
CA SER A 89 -3.05 13.11 -9.52
C SER A 89 -3.41 13.27 -8.04
N ALA A 90 -2.49 12.88 -7.16
CA ALA A 90 -2.66 13.08 -5.72
C ALA A 90 -2.57 14.56 -5.33
N ASP A 91 -1.61 15.31 -5.88
CA ASP A 91 -1.47 16.75 -5.62
C ASP A 91 -2.73 17.53 -6.08
N GLU A 92 -3.25 17.23 -7.27
CA GLU A 92 -4.50 17.81 -7.77
C GLU A 92 -5.68 17.49 -6.86
N LEU A 93 -5.81 16.23 -6.42
CA LEU A 93 -6.87 15.81 -5.52
C LEU A 93 -6.81 16.57 -4.18
N MET A 94 -5.62 16.76 -3.62
CA MET A 94 -5.45 17.56 -2.40
C MET A 94 -5.83 19.02 -2.61
N ALA A 95 -5.41 19.61 -3.72
CA ALA A 95 -5.71 21.00 -4.06
C ALA A 95 -7.21 21.23 -4.23
N GLU A 96 -7.93 20.35 -4.95
CA GLU A 96 -9.37 20.42 -5.16
C GLU A 96 -10.17 20.39 -3.85
N HIS A 97 -9.67 19.63 -2.86
CA HIS A 97 -10.32 19.52 -1.56
C HIS A 97 -9.77 20.52 -0.51
N GLY A 98 -8.92 21.47 -0.92
CA GLY A 98 -8.38 22.49 -0.02
C GLY A 98 -7.53 21.92 1.11
N VAL A 99 -6.89 20.78 0.90
CA VAL A 99 -5.97 20.17 1.88
C VAL A 99 -4.64 20.90 1.86
N LYS A 100 -4.21 21.42 3.01
CA LYS A 100 -2.89 22.04 3.15
C LYS A 100 -1.84 20.96 3.31
N VAL A 101 -1.03 20.74 2.26
CA VAL A 101 0.05 19.76 2.26
C VAL A 101 1.36 20.41 2.71
N TYR A 102 2.11 19.69 3.55
CA TYR A 102 3.45 20.03 4.01
C TYR A 102 4.42 18.93 3.59
N PHE A 103 5.09 19.11 2.46
CA PHE A 103 6.17 18.21 2.01
C PHE A 103 7.47 18.45 2.76
N TYR A 104 8.37 17.47 2.70
CA TYR A 104 9.68 17.51 3.35
C TYR A 104 9.57 17.91 4.82
N THR A 105 8.51 17.40 5.48
CA THR A 105 8.14 17.78 6.84
C THR A 105 8.04 16.54 7.71
N GLN A 106 8.80 16.52 8.78
CA GLN A 106 8.80 15.45 9.75
C GLN A 106 7.84 15.78 10.90
N PHE A 107 7.02 14.82 11.31
CA PHE A 107 6.26 14.88 12.55
C PHE A 107 7.17 14.37 13.68
N THR A 108 7.49 15.19 14.66
CA THR A 108 8.55 14.92 15.64
C THR A 108 8.05 14.68 17.06
N GLU A 109 6.93 15.27 17.44
CA GLU A 109 6.35 15.13 18.76
C GLU A 109 4.84 15.14 18.71
N ILE A 110 4.21 14.41 19.63
CA ILE A 110 2.77 14.44 19.83
C ILE A 110 2.42 15.42 20.98
N LEU A 111 1.36 16.18 20.80
CA LEU A 111 0.80 17.04 21.85
C LEU A 111 -0.47 16.38 22.43
N LYS A 112 -0.52 16.25 23.76
CA LYS A 112 -1.64 15.60 24.46
C LYS A 112 -2.12 16.44 25.64
N GLU A 113 -3.43 16.35 25.89
CA GLU A 113 -4.09 16.76 27.13
C GLU A 113 -4.66 15.50 27.78
N GLY A 114 -3.96 14.98 28.79
CA GLY A 114 -4.25 13.65 29.32
C GLY A 114 -4.08 12.58 28.25
N ASN A 115 -5.14 11.84 27.95
CA ASN A 115 -5.15 10.82 26.89
C ASN A 115 -5.51 11.38 25.50
N LYS A 116 -5.94 12.65 25.42
CA LYS A 116 -6.37 13.25 24.15
C LYS A 116 -5.19 13.78 23.37
N VAL A 117 -5.04 13.34 22.13
CA VAL A 117 -4.17 13.99 21.17
C VAL A 117 -4.82 15.29 20.73
N VAL A 118 -4.08 16.40 20.83
CA VAL A 118 -4.54 17.75 20.48
C VAL A 118 -3.71 18.38 19.37
N GLY A 119 -2.73 17.65 18.83
CA GLY A 119 -1.87 18.09 17.74
C GLY A 119 -0.49 17.48 17.81
N GLY A 120 0.47 18.16 17.21
CA GLY A 120 1.87 17.74 17.25
C GLY A 120 2.83 18.80 16.76
N VAL A 121 4.09 18.48 16.90
CA VAL A 121 5.22 19.29 16.43
C VAL A 121 5.69 18.75 15.09
N ILE A 122 5.87 19.65 14.16
CA ILE A 122 6.46 19.36 12.86
C ILE A 122 7.80 20.12 12.71
N GLU A 123 8.71 19.54 11.94
CA GLU A 123 10.00 20.13 11.65
C GLU A 123 10.29 20.06 10.15
N ASN A 124 10.70 21.18 9.57
CA ASN A 124 11.02 21.32 8.16
C ASN A 124 12.00 22.48 7.95
N ARG A 125 12.28 22.85 6.71
CA ARG A 125 13.19 23.94 6.36
C ARG A 125 12.77 25.32 6.90
N SER A 126 11.51 25.50 7.28
CA SER A 126 10.97 26.72 7.91
C SER A 126 11.09 26.70 9.42
N GLY A 127 11.74 25.68 9.97
CA GLY A 127 11.94 25.49 11.41
C GLY A 127 10.85 24.62 12.06
N ARG A 128 10.86 24.64 13.38
CA ARG A 128 9.97 23.85 14.24
C ARG A 128 8.66 24.60 14.45
N GLN A 129 7.54 23.92 14.24
CA GLN A 129 6.20 24.48 14.27
C GLN A 129 5.24 23.54 14.99
N VAL A 130 4.16 24.10 15.54
CA VAL A 130 3.06 23.35 16.17
C VAL A 130 1.85 23.36 15.24
N ILE A 131 1.24 22.19 15.07
CA ILE A 131 -0.07 22.05 14.44
C ILE A 131 -1.05 21.54 15.50
N LEU A 132 -2.08 22.35 15.80
CA LEU A 132 -3.19 21.91 16.63
C LEU A 132 -4.24 21.23 15.77
N ALA A 133 -4.80 20.13 16.26
CA ALA A 133 -5.79 19.35 15.56
C ALA A 133 -6.84 18.78 16.49
N LYS A 134 -8.11 18.78 16.05
CA LYS A 134 -9.20 18.12 16.78
C LYS A 134 -9.10 16.60 16.70
N ARG A 135 -8.56 16.08 15.60
CA ARG A 135 -8.31 14.65 15.33
C ARG A 135 -7.01 14.49 14.54
N VAL A 136 -6.34 13.39 14.76
CA VAL A 136 -5.13 13.00 14.04
C VAL A 136 -5.34 11.61 13.42
N VAL A 137 -4.90 11.42 12.20
CA VAL A 137 -4.83 10.10 11.56
C VAL A 137 -3.36 9.79 11.28
N ASP A 138 -2.87 8.70 11.86
CA ASP A 138 -1.52 8.19 11.59
C ASP A 138 -1.53 7.33 10.33
N CYS A 139 -1.00 7.88 9.25
CA CYS A 139 -0.78 7.19 7.98
C CYS A 139 0.72 7.00 7.67
N THR A 140 1.59 7.00 8.69
CA THR A 140 3.06 6.90 8.52
C THR A 140 3.51 5.55 7.96
N GLY A 141 2.64 4.54 7.98
CA GLY A 141 2.95 3.18 7.54
C GLY A 141 3.78 2.38 8.55
N ALA A 142 4.20 3.01 9.65
CA ALA A 142 4.96 2.40 10.74
C ALA A 142 4.35 2.68 12.13
N ALA A 143 3.09 3.17 12.17
CA ALA A 143 2.41 3.58 13.39
C ALA A 143 3.26 4.54 14.27
N ALA A 144 4.06 5.41 13.63
CA ALA A 144 5.03 6.25 14.34
C ALA A 144 4.34 7.27 15.25
N VAL A 145 3.26 7.90 14.79
CA VAL A 145 2.47 8.85 15.59
C VAL A 145 1.73 8.12 16.71
N ALA A 146 1.21 6.92 16.45
CA ALA A 146 0.56 6.09 17.46
C ALA A 146 1.54 5.70 18.58
N GLN A 147 2.76 5.30 18.23
CA GLN A 147 3.82 5.02 19.21
C GLN A 147 4.15 6.26 20.06
N MET A 148 4.33 7.45 19.42
CA MET A 148 4.57 8.71 20.13
C MET A 148 3.42 9.07 21.08
N ALA A 149 2.19 8.74 20.70
CA ALA A 149 1.01 8.97 21.53
C ALA A 149 0.90 8.02 22.73
N GLY A 150 1.71 6.96 22.76
CA GLY A 150 1.69 5.90 23.78
C GLY A 150 0.66 4.81 23.50
N ALA A 151 0.19 4.69 22.24
CA ALA A 151 -0.61 3.55 21.84
C ALA A 151 0.24 2.27 21.79
N GLU A 152 -0.37 1.15 22.18
CA GLU A 152 0.28 -0.15 22.06
C GLU A 152 0.50 -0.50 20.59
N CYS A 153 1.75 -0.86 20.26
CA CYS A 153 2.14 -1.29 18.91
C CYS A 153 2.92 -2.59 18.97
N CYS A 154 2.72 -3.47 18.01
CA CYS A 154 3.48 -4.72 17.87
C CYS A 154 4.55 -4.59 16.79
N GLY A 155 5.58 -5.46 16.85
CA GLY A 155 6.61 -5.53 15.80
C GLY A 155 7.68 -4.45 15.86
N VAL A 156 7.69 -3.58 16.87
CA VAL A 156 8.73 -2.57 17.09
C VAL A 156 10.10 -3.24 17.18
N GLY A 157 11.08 -2.77 16.39
CA GLY A 157 12.44 -3.33 16.35
C GLY A 157 12.57 -4.69 15.67
N ARG A 158 11.49 -5.26 15.12
CA ARG A 158 11.58 -6.50 14.35
C ARG A 158 12.48 -6.30 13.13
N LYS A 159 13.31 -7.29 12.85
CA LYS A 159 14.05 -7.38 11.60
C LYS A 159 13.24 -8.16 10.57
N GLY A 160 13.28 -7.70 9.34
CA GLY A 160 12.62 -8.33 8.22
C GLY A 160 13.24 -7.93 6.89
N SER A 161 12.66 -8.43 5.83
CA SER A 161 13.10 -8.15 4.47
C SER A 161 12.80 -6.71 4.09
N MET A 162 13.83 -6.00 3.66
CA MET A 162 13.76 -4.70 3.02
C MET A 162 14.19 -4.83 1.57
N THR A 163 13.52 -4.13 0.66
CA THR A 163 13.77 -4.17 -0.78
C THR A 163 13.90 -2.75 -1.32
N LEU A 164 14.91 -2.49 -2.12
CA LEU A 164 15.01 -1.30 -2.94
C LEU A 164 14.56 -1.67 -4.35
N MET A 165 13.39 -1.22 -4.74
CA MET A 165 12.91 -1.38 -6.10
C MET A 165 13.63 -0.43 -7.03
N PHE A 166 13.77 -0.82 -8.30
CA PHE A 166 14.37 0.03 -9.32
C PHE A 166 13.68 -0.17 -10.67
N ARG A 167 13.82 0.81 -11.55
CA ARG A 167 13.27 0.74 -12.90
C ARG A 167 14.37 0.51 -13.90
N VAL A 168 14.08 -0.34 -14.86
CA VAL A 168 14.95 -0.61 -16.02
C VAL A 168 14.22 -0.25 -17.32
N GLY A 169 14.96 0.27 -18.28
CA GLY A 169 14.45 0.61 -19.60
C GLY A 169 15.13 -0.17 -20.70
N ASN A 170 14.61 -0.01 -21.93
CA ASN A 170 15.09 -0.64 -23.14
C ASN A 170 15.03 -2.18 -23.12
N VAL A 171 14.06 -2.72 -22.40
CA VAL A 171 13.76 -4.17 -22.44
C VAL A 171 12.95 -4.47 -23.70
N LYS A 172 13.36 -5.45 -24.49
CA LYS A 172 12.78 -5.74 -25.81
C LYS A 172 12.39 -7.21 -25.93
N ASN A 173 11.22 -7.47 -26.54
CA ASN A 173 10.80 -8.83 -26.89
C ASN A 173 10.88 -9.83 -25.74
N VAL A 174 10.47 -9.43 -24.54
CA VAL A 174 10.40 -10.34 -23.40
C VAL A 174 9.52 -11.53 -23.74
N VAL A 175 10.03 -12.74 -23.56
CA VAL A 175 9.28 -13.97 -23.80
C VAL A 175 8.57 -14.35 -22.50
N PRO A 176 7.25 -14.26 -22.45
CA PRO A 176 6.46 -14.46 -21.22
C PRO A 176 6.70 -15.79 -20.52
N SER A 177 6.76 -16.84 -21.27
CA SER A 177 6.93 -18.20 -20.76
C SER A 177 8.40 -18.63 -20.59
N TYR A 178 9.35 -17.72 -20.86
CA TYR A 178 10.76 -18.06 -20.72
C TYR A 178 11.16 -18.16 -19.26
N LYS A 179 11.56 -19.35 -18.84
CA LYS A 179 12.14 -19.62 -17.52
C LYS A 179 13.55 -20.14 -17.72
N PRO A 180 14.58 -19.33 -17.50
CA PRO A 180 15.95 -19.82 -17.64
C PRO A 180 16.21 -20.92 -16.60
N ASN A 181 16.93 -21.95 -17.01
CA ASN A 181 17.39 -23.00 -16.10
C ASN A 181 18.60 -22.48 -15.31
N VAL A 182 18.35 -21.65 -14.32
CA VAL A 182 19.38 -21.08 -13.46
C VAL A 182 19.35 -21.73 -12.08
N LYS A 183 20.51 -22.11 -11.58
CA LYS A 183 20.64 -22.77 -10.28
C LYS A 183 20.56 -21.77 -9.13
N GLU A 184 20.95 -20.52 -9.36
CA GLU A 184 21.01 -19.47 -8.35
C GLU A 184 20.33 -18.21 -8.86
N ILE A 185 19.35 -17.75 -8.12
CA ILE A 185 18.66 -16.49 -8.35
C ILE A 185 19.19 -15.51 -7.33
N PRO A 186 19.70 -14.34 -7.72
CA PRO A 186 20.18 -13.35 -6.79
C PRO A 186 19.10 -13.01 -5.75
N TYR A 187 19.49 -13.04 -4.48
CA TYR A 187 18.63 -12.63 -3.35
C TYR A 187 17.28 -13.36 -3.23
N GLY A 188 17.12 -14.50 -3.93
CA GLY A 188 16.03 -15.46 -3.73
C GLY A 188 14.69 -15.13 -4.39
N ALA A 189 14.60 -14.12 -5.23
CA ALA A 189 13.36 -13.81 -5.94
C ALA A 189 13.62 -13.32 -7.37
N VAL A 190 12.74 -13.71 -8.30
CA VAL A 190 12.66 -13.14 -9.65
C VAL A 190 11.31 -12.46 -9.77
N ASN A 191 11.30 -11.14 -9.51
CA ASN A 191 10.11 -10.32 -9.62
C ASN A 191 10.45 -9.08 -10.45
N PHE A 192 9.89 -8.99 -11.65
CA PHE A 192 9.91 -7.79 -12.45
C PHE A 192 8.58 -7.64 -13.19
N PHE A 193 8.10 -6.42 -13.32
CA PHE A 193 6.77 -6.11 -13.84
C PHE A 193 6.86 -5.02 -14.89
N PRO A 194 6.13 -5.16 -16.01
CA PRO A 194 6.07 -4.10 -17.02
C PRO A 194 5.46 -2.83 -16.42
N LEU A 195 5.98 -1.70 -16.87
CA LEU A 195 5.43 -0.37 -16.57
C LEU A 195 4.55 0.12 -17.74
N ILE A 196 4.02 1.33 -17.62
CA ILE A 196 3.12 1.93 -18.62
C ILE A 196 3.81 2.16 -19.96
N ARG A 197 5.10 2.52 -19.94
CA ARG A 197 5.89 2.71 -21.16
C ARG A 197 6.44 1.38 -21.64
N GLU A 198 6.30 1.15 -22.93
CA GLU A 198 6.88 -0.03 -23.57
C GLU A 198 8.40 -0.09 -23.35
N GLY A 199 8.89 -1.24 -22.93
CA GLY A 199 10.30 -1.47 -22.64
C GLY A 199 10.76 -1.04 -21.25
N ASP A 200 9.90 -0.42 -20.44
CA ASP A 200 10.19 -0.08 -19.05
C ASP A 200 9.64 -1.15 -18.11
N PHE A 201 10.45 -1.56 -17.15
CA PHE A 201 10.07 -2.52 -16.12
C PHE A 201 10.47 -2.05 -14.72
N ARG A 202 9.64 -2.37 -13.73
CA ARG A 202 10.00 -2.33 -12.31
C ARG A 202 10.62 -3.67 -11.92
N VAL A 203 11.70 -3.64 -11.19
CA VAL A 203 12.40 -4.82 -10.68
C VAL A 203 12.37 -4.82 -9.15
N GLU A 204 11.94 -5.94 -8.57
CA GLU A 204 11.83 -6.19 -7.14
C GLU A 204 12.64 -7.43 -6.77
N MET A 205 13.97 -7.33 -6.81
CA MET A 205 14.87 -8.49 -6.63
C MET A 205 15.97 -8.23 -5.62
N THR A 206 16.08 -7.03 -5.05
CA THR A 206 17.08 -6.72 -4.01
C THR A 206 16.56 -7.13 -2.63
N ARG A 207 17.47 -7.42 -1.70
CA ARG A 207 17.10 -7.79 -0.35
C ARG A 207 18.15 -7.45 0.70
N TYR A 208 17.69 -6.85 1.80
CA TYR A 208 18.46 -6.62 3.00
C TYR A 208 17.63 -7.01 4.23
N ILE A 209 18.22 -7.64 5.21
CA ILE A 209 17.51 -8.00 6.45
C ILE A 209 17.87 -6.97 7.53
N GLY A 210 16.91 -6.16 7.90
CA GLY A 210 17.09 -5.09 8.87
C GLY A 210 15.80 -4.66 9.55
N SER A 211 15.91 -3.70 10.48
CA SER A 211 14.77 -3.12 11.17
C SER A 211 14.42 -1.75 10.59
N GLU A 212 13.15 -1.54 10.27
CA GLU A 212 12.63 -0.27 9.77
C GLU A 212 12.73 0.87 10.82
N ASN A 213 12.79 0.51 12.10
CA ASN A 213 12.97 1.47 13.20
C ASN A 213 14.43 1.84 13.47
N SER A 214 15.39 1.25 12.73
CA SER A 214 16.81 1.54 12.86
C SER A 214 17.30 2.37 11.68
N ALA A 215 17.66 3.63 11.93
CA ALA A 215 18.28 4.50 10.92
C ALA A 215 19.57 3.88 10.37
N GLU A 216 20.31 3.14 11.20
CA GLU A 216 21.54 2.45 10.80
C GLU A 216 21.22 1.30 9.82
N ASP A 217 20.24 0.45 10.14
CA ASP A 217 19.80 -0.64 9.24
C ASP A 217 19.24 -0.08 7.93
N TYR A 218 18.46 1.02 8.00
CA TYR A 218 17.93 1.69 6.80
C TYR A 218 19.03 2.22 5.89
N THR A 219 20.07 2.84 6.49
CA THR A 219 21.23 3.37 5.76
C THR A 219 22.02 2.24 5.11
N LYS A 220 22.39 1.20 5.90
CA LYS A 220 23.11 0.04 5.39
C LYS A 220 22.32 -0.68 4.30
N GLY A 221 21.03 -0.90 4.52
CA GLY A 221 20.14 -1.53 3.57
C GLY A 221 20.03 -0.76 2.25
N THR A 222 19.93 0.57 2.31
CA THR A 222 19.88 1.42 1.12
C THR A 222 21.16 1.31 0.29
N ILE A 223 22.32 1.40 0.94
CA ILE A 223 23.63 1.30 0.27
C ILE A 223 23.79 -0.10 -0.35
N GLU A 224 23.51 -1.14 0.40
CA GLU A 224 23.66 -2.53 -0.04
C GLU A 224 22.68 -2.86 -1.18
N CYS A 225 21.40 -2.54 -1.04
CA CYS A 225 20.42 -2.81 -2.08
C CYS A 225 20.70 -2.02 -3.37
N ARG A 226 21.29 -0.80 -3.27
CA ARG A 226 21.71 -0.07 -4.46
C ARG A 226 22.86 -0.76 -5.19
N ARG A 227 23.80 -1.38 -4.47
CA ARG A 227 24.83 -2.25 -5.03
C ARG A 227 24.20 -3.47 -5.72
N GLN A 228 23.24 -4.12 -5.04
CA GLN A 228 22.50 -5.26 -5.57
C GLN A 228 21.73 -4.96 -6.86
N CYS A 229 21.23 -3.73 -7.06
CA CYS A 229 20.56 -3.36 -8.32
C CYS A 229 21.45 -3.59 -9.54
N GLN A 230 22.75 -3.35 -9.46
CA GLN A 230 23.69 -3.58 -10.56
C GLN A 230 23.89 -5.09 -10.81
N GLU A 231 24.00 -5.88 -9.77
CA GLU A 231 24.17 -7.33 -9.88
C GLU A 231 22.90 -7.99 -10.43
N VAL A 232 21.73 -7.54 -9.98
CA VAL A 232 20.44 -8.01 -10.50
C VAL A 232 20.28 -7.63 -11.98
N LEU A 233 20.65 -6.41 -12.38
CA LEU A 233 20.60 -6.03 -13.79
C LEU A 233 21.52 -6.93 -14.64
N GLN A 234 22.75 -7.18 -14.18
CA GLN A 234 23.68 -8.06 -14.89
C GLN A 234 23.13 -9.48 -15.01
N TYR A 235 22.56 -10.01 -13.92
CA TYR A 235 21.89 -11.32 -13.94
C TYR A 235 20.74 -11.36 -14.95
N LEU A 236 19.88 -10.33 -15.01
CA LEU A 236 18.78 -10.25 -15.97
C LEU A 236 19.31 -10.22 -17.41
N LYS A 237 20.36 -9.48 -17.70
CA LYS A 237 21.00 -9.43 -19.03
C LYS A 237 21.54 -10.78 -19.48
N GLU A 238 22.09 -11.56 -18.56
CA GLU A 238 22.71 -12.85 -18.86
C GLU A 238 21.71 -13.99 -18.99
N HIS A 239 20.54 -13.89 -18.31
CA HIS A 239 19.65 -15.04 -18.15
C HIS A 239 18.23 -14.81 -18.67
N TRP A 240 17.85 -13.59 -19.07
CA TRP A 240 16.50 -13.29 -19.50
C TRP A 240 16.45 -12.66 -20.89
N ILE A 241 15.76 -13.33 -21.81
CA ILE A 241 15.55 -12.82 -23.17
C ILE A 241 14.84 -11.46 -23.10
N GLY A 242 15.44 -10.49 -23.79
CA GLY A 242 14.91 -9.13 -23.88
C GLY A 242 15.58 -8.13 -22.95
N PHE A 243 16.40 -8.57 -21.99
CA PHE A 243 17.12 -7.69 -21.08
C PHE A 243 18.56 -7.38 -21.51
N GLU A 244 19.03 -7.90 -22.62
CA GLU A 244 20.43 -7.82 -23.06
C GLU A 244 20.94 -6.37 -23.11
N ASP A 245 20.11 -5.45 -23.60
CA ASP A 245 20.41 -4.01 -23.73
C ASP A 245 19.80 -3.16 -22.62
N ALA A 246 19.19 -3.76 -21.58
CA ALA A 246 18.53 -3.02 -20.53
C ALA A 246 19.51 -2.17 -19.72
N TYR A 247 19.03 -1.05 -19.19
CA TYR A 247 19.77 -0.18 -18.27
C TYR A 247 18.89 0.27 -17.10
N ILE A 248 19.51 0.63 -15.98
CA ILE A 248 18.79 1.22 -14.85
C ILE A 248 18.37 2.63 -15.21
N ILE A 249 17.07 2.91 -15.17
CA ILE A 249 16.53 4.27 -15.27
C ILE A 249 16.81 5.00 -13.98
N ASP A 250 16.38 4.43 -12.85
CA ASP A 250 16.55 4.96 -11.49
C ASP A 250 16.29 3.90 -10.43
N THR A 251 16.56 4.26 -9.17
CA THR A 251 16.23 3.47 -7.98
C THR A 251 15.20 4.21 -7.14
N ALA A 252 14.35 3.49 -6.44
CA ALA A 252 13.35 4.08 -5.55
C ALA A 252 14.02 5.01 -4.51
N PRO A 253 13.38 6.14 -4.17
CA PRO A 253 13.84 7.03 -3.11
C PRO A 253 13.95 6.38 -1.72
N THR A 254 13.19 5.33 -1.46
CA THR A 254 13.17 4.64 -0.16
C THR A 254 13.06 3.13 -0.30
N LEU A 255 13.54 2.43 0.73
CA LEU A 255 13.32 0.98 0.86
C LEU A 255 11.84 0.69 1.17
N GLY A 256 11.30 -0.36 0.56
CA GLY A 256 10.10 -1.03 1.03
C GLY A 256 10.42 -2.02 2.14
N SER A 257 9.54 -2.15 3.13
CA SER A 257 9.70 -3.10 4.22
C SER A 257 8.38 -3.75 4.60
N LEU A 258 8.45 -5.03 4.96
CA LEU A 258 7.33 -5.83 5.46
C LEU A 258 7.45 -6.12 6.98
N ALA A 259 8.38 -5.48 7.69
CA ALA A 259 8.66 -5.73 9.11
C ALA A 259 8.39 -4.52 10.02
N GLN A 260 7.54 -3.59 9.57
CA GLN A 260 7.24 -2.41 10.35
C GLN A 260 6.34 -2.68 11.55
N PRO A 261 6.34 -1.76 12.53
CA PRO A 261 5.36 -1.75 13.61
C PRO A 261 3.94 -1.59 13.08
N ALA A 262 3.01 -2.24 13.76
CA ALA A 262 1.58 -2.11 13.52
C ALA A 262 0.85 -1.80 14.83
N LEU A 263 -0.28 -1.11 14.72
CA LEU A 263 -1.16 -0.82 15.85
C LEU A 263 -1.65 -2.11 16.52
N VAL A 264 -1.79 -2.10 17.84
CA VAL A 264 -2.68 -3.00 18.56
C VAL A 264 -4.03 -2.30 18.70
N GLY A 265 -4.96 -2.67 17.83
CA GLY A 265 -6.29 -2.06 17.74
C GLY A 265 -7.34 -2.74 18.61
N GLU A 266 -8.53 -2.13 18.69
CA GLU A 266 -9.70 -2.71 19.36
C GLU A 266 -10.12 -4.04 18.73
N LYS A 267 -9.98 -4.15 17.40
CA LYS A 267 -10.03 -5.41 16.65
C LYS A 267 -8.71 -5.65 15.95
N LYS A 268 -8.49 -6.89 15.57
CA LYS A 268 -7.31 -7.32 14.84
C LYS A 268 -7.77 -8.10 13.62
N MET A 269 -7.23 -7.79 12.46
CA MET A 269 -7.38 -8.65 11.30
C MET A 269 -6.59 -9.92 11.49
N THR A 270 -7.22 -11.08 11.35
CA THR A 270 -6.61 -12.39 11.57
C THR A 270 -6.57 -13.21 10.30
N GLN A 271 -5.66 -14.18 10.26
CA GLN A 271 -5.62 -15.16 9.17
C GLN A 271 -6.95 -15.91 9.06
N GLU A 272 -7.56 -16.26 10.19
CA GLU A 272 -8.83 -16.98 10.23
C GLU A 272 -9.96 -16.22 9.54
N MET A 273 -10.06 -14.90 9.76
CA MET A 273 -11.06 -14.05 9.08
C MET A 273 -10.91 -14.11 7.56
N ILE A 274 -9.68 -14.10 7.05
CA ILE A 274 -9.40 -14.21 5.61
C ILE A 274 -9.80 -15.60 5.10
N LEU A 275 -9.37 -16.67 5.78
CA LEU A 275 -9.66 -18.04 5.37
C LEU A 275 -11.16 -18.38 5.43
N LYS A 276 -11.90 -17.78 6.37
CA LYS A 276 -13.36 -17.95 6.50
C LYS A 276 -14.18 -16.96 5.68
N ARG A 277 -13.57 -16.00 4.98
CA ARG A 277 -14.24 -14.92 4.24
C ARG A 277 -15.20 -14.14 5.13
N GLU A 278 -14.77 -13.83 6.34
CA GLU A 278 -15.64 -13.13 7.29
C GLU A 278 -16.00 -11.73 6.80
N MET A 279 -17.26 -11.36 7.00
CA MET A 279 -17.85 -10.06 6.66
C MET A 279 -18.35 -9.38 7.94
N PRO A 280 -17.46 -8.73 8.72
CA PRO A 280 -17.86 -8.08 9.97
C PRO A 280 -18.92 -7.00 9.73
N ASP A 281 -19.86 -6.84 10.70
CA ASP A 281 -20.90 -5.82 10.60
C ASP A 281 -20.35 -4.40 10.60
N ASP A 282 -19.21 -4.18 11.27
CA ASP A 282 -18.49 -2.91 11.31
C ASP A 282 -17.44 -2.73 10.21
N ARG A 283 -17.56 -3.46 9.10
CA ARG A 283 -16.61 -3.39 8.00
C ARG A 283 -16.52 -2.01 7.37
N ILE A 284 -15.30 -1.61 7.05
CA ILE A 284 -14.96 -0.31 6.43
C ILE A 284 -14.36 -0.47 5.03
N ALA A 285 -14.02 -1.68 4.64
CA ALA A 285 -13.53 -2.04 3.32
C ALA A 285 -13.84 -3.52 3.06
N ILE A 286 -13.82 -3.92 1.79
CA ILE A 286 -13.87 -5.31 1.34
C ILE A 286 -12.74 -5.58 0.36
N THR A 287 -12.18 -6.78 0.37
CA THR A 287 -11.07 -7.16 -0.51
C THR A 287 -11.04 -8.68 -0.72
N ALA A 288 -10.38 -9.13 -1.77
CA ALA A 288 -10.15 -10.56 -2.04
C ALA A 288 -8.66 -10.92 -2.07
N TYR A 289 -7.78 -10.02 -1.66
CA TYR A 289 -6.36 -10.34 -1.65
C TYR A 289 -6.07 -11.43 -0.62
N GLY A 290 -5.44 -12.50 -1.06
CA GLY A 290 -5.09 -13.63 -0.23
C GLY A 290 -3.91 -13.35 0.71
N ILE A 291 -3.28 -14.40 1.21
CA ILE A 291 -2.11 -14.30 2.08
C ILE A 291 -0.87 -14.47 1.23
N ASP A 292 0.00 -13.46 1.18
CA ASP A 292 1.26 -13.44 0.43
C ASP A 292 2.42 -13.17 1.39
N LEU A 293 2.94 -14.23 1.98
CA LEU A 293 4.03 -14.16 2.95
C LEU A 293 5.37 -14.35 2.25
N HIS A 294 6.13 -13.28 2.20
CA HIS A 294 7.52 -13.34 1.79
C HIS A 294 8.39 -13.92 2.91
N SER A 295 9.27 -14.87 2.56
CA SER A 295 10.22 -15.43 3.53
C SER A 295 11.10 -14.32 4.14
N PRO A 296 11.28 -14.31 5.45
CA PRO A 296 12.23 -13.41 6.10
C PRO A 296 13.69 -13.80 5.83
N GLU A 297 13.94 -15.00 5.31
CA GLU A 297 15.27 -15.52 5.01
C GLU A 297 15.62 -15.27 3.55
N MET A 298 16.90 -14.97 3.28
CA MET A 298 17.40 -14.89 1.91
C MET A 298 17.31 -16.27 1.25
N GLY A 299 16.58 -16.33 0.12
CA GLY A 299 16.35 -17.60 -0.60
C GLY A 299 15.28 -18.52 -0.01
N GLY A 300 14.57 -18.09 1.05
CA GLY A 300 13.47 -18.84 1.62
C GLY A 300 12.22 -18.86 0.72
N GLN A 301 11.39 -19.90 0.86
CA GLN A 301 10.15 -20.02 0.10
C GLN A 301 9.07 -19.07 0.63
N ASN A 302 8.35 -18.42 -0.28
CA ASN A 302 7.15 -17.65 0.04
C ASN A 302 5.96 -18.58 0.28
N PHE A 303 5.07 -18.21 1.20
CA PHE A 303 3.78 -18.87 1.37
C PHE A 303 2.70 -18.00 0.71
N LEU A 304 2.00 -18.60 -0.27
CA LEU A 304 0.95 -17.94 -1.03
C LEU A 304 -0.36 -18.69 -0.85
N TYR A 305 -1.41 -17.97 -0.49
CA TYR A 305 -2.78 -18.48 -0.44
C TYR A 305 -3.69 -17.48 -1.18
N TYR A 306 -4.30 -17.92 -2.24
CA TYR A 306 -5.22 -17.10 -3.03
C TYR A 306 -6.68 -17.46 -2.73
N LEU A 307 -7.54 -16.45 -2.68
CA LEU A 307 -8.97 -16.65 -2.70
C LEU A 307 -9.43 -17.05 -4.10
N THR A 308 -10.51 -17.85 -4.16
CA THR A 308 -11.13 -18.18 -5.43
C THR A 308 -11.81 -16.93 -6.03
N PRO A 309 -11.79 -16.74 -7.36
CA PRO A 309 -12.52 -15.63 -7.98
C PRO A 309 -14.00 -15.59 -7.55
N GLY A 310 -14.44 -14.41 -7.10
CA GLY A 310 -15.79 -14.22 -6.53
C GLY A 310 -15.83 -14.26 -5.00
N GLU A 311 -14.80 -14.79 -4.34
CA GLU A 311 -14.67 -14.74 -2.88
C GLU A 311 -14.05 -13.41 -2.42
N TYR A 312 -14.43 -12.95 -1.23
CA TYR A 312 -13.93 -11.72 -0.61
C TYR A 312 -14.16 -11.75 0.91
N TYR A 313 -13.57 -10.82 1.62
CA TYR A 313 -13.77 -10.64 3.06
C TYR A 313 -13.76 -9.15 3.43
N GLY A 314 -14.28 -8.83 4.64
CA GLY A 314 -14.38 -7.48 5.15
C GLY A 314 -13.26 -7.12 6.11
N VAL A 315 -12.89 -5.84 6.14
CA VAL A 315 -11.93 -5.24 7.09
C VAL A 315 -12.73 -4.48 8.14
N PRO A 316 -12.67 -4.84 9.45
CA PRO A 316 -13.47 -4.20 10.48
C PRO A 316 -12.91 -2.84 10.89
N PHE A 317 -13.77 -1.92 11.36
CA PHE A 317 -13.38 -0.58 11.83
C PHE A 317 -12.38 -0.63 13.00
N GLY A 318 -12.57 -1.56 13.93
CA GLY A 318 -11.70 -1.66 15.10
C GLY A 318 -10.21 -1.86 14.80
N VAL A 319 -9.81 -2.20 13.54
CA VAL A 319 -8.38 -2.31 13.16
C VAL A 319 -7.68 -0.96 13.06
N VAL A 320 -8.43 0.13 12.86
CA VAL A 320 -7.91 1.51 12.78
C VAL A 320 -7.98 2.24 14.11
N VAL A 321 -8.60 1.67 15.14
CA VAL A 321 -8.84 2.26 16.46
C VAL A 321 -7.83 1.74 17.46
N PRO A 322 -7.00 2.58 18.13
CA PRO A 322 -6.08 2.15 19.18
C PRO A 322 -6.83 1.46 20.34
N LYS A 323 -6.37 0.30 20.80
CA LYS A 323 -6.98 -0.45 21.89
C LYS A 323 -6.92 0.28 23.23
N SER A 324 -5.89 1.02 23.51
CA SER A 324 -5.64 1.63 24.81
C SER A 324 -5.93 3.12 24.81
N PRO A 325 -5.85 3.81 25.95
CA PRO A 325 -6.59 5.03 26.25
C PRO A 325 -6.24 6.27 25.42
N VAL A 326 -5.58 6.13 24.28
CA VAL A 326 -5.29 7.24 23.38
C VAL A 326 -6.57 7.65 22.67
N GLU A 327 -6.95 8.91 22.87
CA GLU A 327 -8.14 9.52 22.26
C GLU A 327 -7.76 10.46 21.11
N ASN A 328 -8.70 10.74 20.21
CA ASN A 328 -8.53 11.65 19.06
C ASN A 328 -7.50 11.19 18.02
N LEU A 329 -7.08 9.94 18.05
CA LEU A 329 -6.15 9.32 17.11
C LEU A 329 -6.79 8.09 16.48
N LEU A 330 -6.71 8.00 15.17
CA LEU A 330 -6.95 6.78 14.39
C LEU A 330 -5.70 6.47 13.56
N VAL A 331 -5.62 5.25 13.05
CA VAL A 331 -4.52 4.78 12.19
C VAL A 331 -5.09 4.40 10.83
N GLY A 332 -4.40 4.69 9.74
CA GLY A 332 -4.76 4.28 8.39
C GLY A 332 -3.56 3.71 7.63
N GLY A 333 -3.82 3.00 6.54
CA GLY A 333 -2.76 2.42 5.73
C GLY A 333 -2.27 1.07 6.24
N LYS A 334 -1.03 0.72 5.92
CA LYS A 334 -0.48 -0.62 6.18
C LYS A 334 -0.19 -0.94 7.65
N CYS A 335 -0.19 0.05 8.54
CA CYS A 335 0.12 -0.13 9.97
C CYS A 335 -1.12 -0.33 10.85
N VAL A 336 -2.26 -0.67 10.28
CA VAL A 336 -3.47 -1.06 11.01
C VAL A 336 -3.27 -2.38 11.78
N SER A 337 -4.17 -2.66 12.72
CA SER A 337 -4.06 -3.83 13.61
C SER A 337 -4.27 -5.15 12.89
N THR A 338 -3.21 -5.95 12.79
CA THR A 338 -3.22 -7.23 12.08
C THR A 338 -2.38 -8.29 12.79
N GLU A 339 -2.70 -9.56 12.57
CA GLU A 339 -1.75 -10.65 12.75
C GLU A 339 -0.68 -10.61 11.66
N ARG A 340 0.45 -11.29 11.91
CA ARG A 340 1.55 -11.32 10.95
C ARG A 340 1.13 -11.81 9.57
N ASP A 341 0.36 -12.89 9.52
CA ASP A 341 -0.01 -13.54 8.27
C ASP A 341 -1.10 -12.75 7.54
N ALA A 342 -2.07 -12.19 8.28
CA ALA A 342 -3.06 -11.28 7.74
C ALA A 342 -2.47 -9.94 7.28
N PHE A 343 -1.35 -9.50 7.86
CA PHE A 343 -0.66 -8.28 7.43
C PHE A 343 -0.33 -8.31 5.94
N SER A 344 0.18 -9.43 5.43
CA SER A 344 0.53 -9.58 4.02
C SER A 344 -0.64 -9.33 3.07
N SER A 345 -1.86 -9.50 3.58
CA SER A 345 -3.11 -9.29 2.86
C SER A 345 -3.57 -7.83 2.90
N VAL A 346 -3.56 -7.20 4.07
CA VAL A 346 -4.16 -5.86 4.25
C VAL A 346 -3.17 -4.71 4.08
N CYS A 347 -1.87 -4.99 3.93
CA CYS A 347 -0.86 -3.95 3.65
C CYS A 347 -0.89 -3.44 2.21
N CYS A 348 -1.65 -4.09 1.33
CA CYS A 348 -1.73 -3.74 -0.08
C CYS A 348 -2.31 -2.34 -0.32
N SER A 349 -1.92 -1.75 -1.45
CA SER A 349 -2.14 -0.35 -1.79
C SER A 349 -3.59 0.09 -1.70
N ALA A 350 -4.50 -0.62 -2.33
CA ALA A 350 -5.92 -0.24 -2.38
C ALA A 350 -6.59 -0.34 -0.99
N ILE A 351 -6.27 -1.38 -0.20
CA ILE A 351 -6.78 -1.51 1.18
C ILE A 351 -6.21 -0.43 2.08
N SER A 352 -4.91 -0.12 1.94
CA SER A 352 -4.29 0.97 2.69
C SER A 352 -4.99 2.30 2.44
N MET A 353 -5.40 2.59 1.20
CA MET A 353 -6.21 3.78 0.89
C MET A 353 -7.61 3.69 1.49
N ALA A 354 -8.28 2.54 1.40
CA ALA A 354 -9.62 2.35 1.95
C ALA A 354 -9.66 2.52 3.48
N THR A 355 -8.67 1.99 4.20
CA THR A 355 -8.57 2.18 5.66
C THR A 355 -8.28 3.63 6.03
N GLY A 356 -7.45 4.33 5.24
CA GLY A 356 -7.19 5.77 5.39
C GLY A 356 -8.43 6.62 5.13
N GLU A 357 -9.21 6.30 4.07
CA GLU A 357 -10.49 6.96 3.77
C GLU A 357 -11.50 6.77 4.91
N ALA A 358 -11.60 5.57 5.44
CA ALA A 358 -12.48 5.27 6.56
C ALA A 358 -12.06 6.02 7.84
N ALA A 359 -10.78 6.02 8.18
CA ALA A 359 -10.25 6.74 9.34
C ALA A 359 -10.50 8.26 9.22
N GLY A 360 -10.25 8.85 8.04
CA GLY A 360 -10.51 10.25 7.77
C GLY A 360 -12.01 10.60 7.86
N THR A 361 -12.88 9.74 7.31
CA THR A 361 -14.34 9.90 7.37
C THR A 361 -14.85 9.81 8.80
N ALA A 362 -14.37 8.83 9.59
CA ALA A 362 -14.71 8.69 11.00
C ALA A 362 -14.28 9.92 11.81
N CYS A 363 -13.06 10.44 11.58
CA CYS A 363 -12.62 11.69 12.20
C CYS A 363 -13.53 12.87 11.86
N ALA A 364 -13.97 13.01 10.62
CA ALA A 364 -14.87 14.08 10.22
C ALA A 364 -16.25 13.96 10.89
N ILE A 365 -16.81 12.76 10.93
CA ILE A 365 -18.08 12.48 11.63
C ILE A 365 -17.93 12.79 13.12
N SER A 366 -16.87 12.31 13.77
CA SER A 366 -16.65 12.49 15.21
C SER A 366 -16.55 13.95 15.62
N ILE A 367 -15.98 14.80 14.74
CA ILE A 367 -15.94 16.26 14.97
C ILE A 367 -17.34 16.88 14.86
N ARG A 368 -18.11 16.45 13.87
CA ARG A 368 -19.47 16.95 13.64
C ARG A 368 -20.43 16.56 14.77
N GLU A 369 -20.35 15.31 15.23
CA GLU A 369 -21.22 14.77 16.27
C GLU A 369 -20.72 15.08 17.71
N GLY A 370 -19.51 15.62 17.87
CA GLY A 370 -18.94 15.95 19.17
C GLY A 370 -18.54 14.73 20.02
N VAL A 371 -18.28 13.57 19.39
CA VAL A 371 -17.86 12.30 20.04
C VAL A 371 -16.40 12.01 19.78
N ASN A 372 -15.79 11.05 20.51
CA ASN A 372 -14.46 10.57 20.16
C ASN A 372 -14.47 9.81 18.83
N ALA A 373 -13.34 9.77 18.14
CA ALA A 373 -13.24 9.07 16.84
C ALA A 373 -13.53 7.57 16.94
N ARG A 374 -13.23 6.94 18.08
CA ARG A 374 -13.55 5.54 18.36
C ARG A 374 -15.03 5.26 18.60
N ASP A 375 -15.77 6.26 19.05
CA ASP A 375 -17.18 6.16 19.45
C ASP A 375 -18.14 6.56 18.32
N VAL A 376 -17.64 6.67 17.10
CA VAL A 376 -18.46 7.00 15.93
C VAL A 376 -19.44 5.86 15.67
N ASP A 377 -20.70 6.20 15.45
CA ASP A 377 -21.72 5.26 15.04
C ASP A 377 -21.34 4.59 13.71
N ILE A 378 -21.26 3.27 13.72
CA ILE A 378 -20.80 2.48 12.56
C ILE A 378 -21.77 2.62 11.39
N GLY A 379 -23.07 2.69 11.63
CA GLY A 379 -24.07 2.88 10.58
C GLY A 379 -23.89 4.24 9.88
N MET A 380 -23.64 5.30 10.65
CA MET A 380 -23.35 6.63 10.10
C MET A 380 -22.03 6.62 9.29
N LEU A 381 -21.00 5.93 9.79
CA LEU A 381 -19.72 5.81 9.08
C LEU A 381 -19.92 5.07 7.75
N GLN A 382 -20.57 3.93 7.77
CA GLN A 382 -20.83 3.13 6.57
C GLN A 382 -21.68 3.88 5.54
N GLN A 383 -22.74 4.58 5.99
CA GLN A 383 -23.55 5.43 5.10
C GLN A 383 -22.72 6.54 4.46
N ALA A 384 -21.83 7.18 5.21
CA ALA A 384 -20.95 8.22 4.68
C ALA A 384 -19.95 7.65 3.66
N LEU A 385 -19.35 6.50 3.95
CA LEU A 385 -18.43 5.80 3.03
C LEU A 385 -19.14 5.42 1.72
N VAL A 386 -20.33 4.81 1.80
CA VAL A 386 -21.13 4.44 0.63
C VAL A 386 -21.53 5.68 -0.18
N LYS A 387 -21.93 6.76 0.48
CA LYS A 387 -22.23 8.04 -0.19
C LYS A 387 -21.02 8.60 -0.95
N ASN A 388 -19.80 8.37 -0.46
CA ASN A 388 -18.56 8.78 -1.11
C ASN A 388 -18.09 7.79 -2.21
N GLY A 389 -18.85 6.72 -2.44
CA GLY A 389 -18.60 5.74 -3.47
C GLY A 389 -17.85 4.49 -3.02
N VAL A 390 -17.60 4.33 -1.72
CA VAL A 390 -17.00 3.09 -1.18
C VAL A 390 -18.00 1.95 -1.28
N LEU A 391 -17.55 0.78 -1.69
CA LEU A 391 -18.33 -0.45 -1.68
C LEU A 391 -18.08 -1.21 -0.38
N LEU A 392 -19.14 -1.53 0.34
CA LEU A 392 -19.12 -2.36 1.55
C LEU A 392 -19.91 -3.67 1.36
N ASP A 393 -20.60 -3.78 0.22
CA ASP A 393 -21.27 -4.97 -0.25
C ASP A 393 -21.12 -5.05 -1.78
N PRO A 394 -20.51 -6.10 -2.33
CA PRO A 394 -20.31 -6.22 -3.77
C PRO A 394 -21.52 -6.79 -4.52
N GLU A 395 -22.55 -7.31 -3.82
CA GLU A 395 -23.69 -7.95 -4.51
C GLU A 395 -24.50 -6.99 -5.42
N PRO A 396 -24.71 -5.70 -5.08
CA PRO A 396 -25.31 -4.77 -6.01
C PRO A 396 -24.31 -4.15 -7.00
N ALA A 397 -22.99 -4.45 -6.89
CA ALA A 397 -21.99 -3.86 -7.76
C ALA A 397 -22.17 -4.37 -9.21
N PRO A 398 -22.09 -3.50 -10.22
CA PRO A 398 -22.08 -3.94 -11.60
C PRO A 398 -20.86 -4.82 -11.87
N SER A 399 -20.98 -5.75 -12.81
CA SER A 399 -19.80 -6.47 -13.30
C SER A 399 -18.76 -5.50 -13.84
N VAL A 400 -17.49 -5.90 -13.79
CA VAL A 400 -16.37 -5.10 -14.32
C VAL A 400 -16.65 -4.65 -15.76
N GLU A 401 -17.25 -5.52 -16.58
CA GLU A 401 -17.63 -5.20 -17.96
C GLU A 401 -18.61 -4.03 -18.08
N LYS A 402 -19.58 -3.96 -17.17
CA LYS A 402 -20.60 -2.89 -17.18
C LYS A 402 -20.10 -1.59 -16.56
N TYR A 403 -19.05 -1.68 -15.73
CA TYR A 403 -18.55 -0.52 -15.00
C TYR A 403 -17.57 0.34 -15.81
N TYR A 404 -16.78 -0.28 -16.68
CA TYR A 404 -15.70 0.37 -17.43
C TYR A 404 -15.99 0.53 -18.94
N VAL A 405 -17.23 0.33 -19.37
CA VAL A 405 -17.67 0.61 -20.76
C VAL A 405 -18.07 2.06 -20.95
#